data_fd82b7cef8b0ea304aea4ea3c72edf24
#
_entry.id   fd82b7cef8b0ea304aea4ea3c72edf24
#
_cell.length_a   1.000
_cell.length_b   1.000
_cell.length_c   1.000
_cell.angle_alpha   90.00
_cell.angle_beta   90.00
_cell.angle_gamma   90.00
#
_symmetry.space_group_name_H-M   'P 1'
#
loop_
_entity.id
_entity.type
_entity.pdbx_description
1 polymer ?
#
loop_
_entity_poly.entity_id
_entity_poly.type
_entity_poly.pdbx_seq_one_letter_code
_entity_poly.pdbx_strand_id
1 'polypeptide(L)'
;MSTLLQFGGSMRGVQRGQTTANSSNAALDVTITAVTSLTKTFVVANSGMGLSGASAPTQAHAYLTSTTNLRIVNTKGDGSGTAPIVAWEVVEFY
;
A
#
# COMPACT_ATOMS: atom_id res chain seq x y z
N MET A 1 10.08 -14.71 -23.83
CA MET A 1 8.70 -14.85 -23.34
C MET A 1 8.55 -14.21 -21.98
N SER A 2 7.57 -13.43 -21.85
CA SER A 2 7.32 -12.75 -20.58
C SER A 2 6.61 -13.66 -19.58
N THR A 3 7.08 -13.63 -18.35
CA THR A 3 6.39 -14.32 -17.26
C THR A 3 5.00 -13.77 -16.99
N LEU A 4 4.70 -12.57 -17.48
CA LEU A 4 3.36 -12.00 -17.31
C LEU A 4 2.29 -12.86 -17.94
N LEU A 5 2.64 -13.60 -18.98
CA LEU A 5 1.66 -14.47 -19.62
C LEU A 5 1.24 -15.63 -18.75
N GLN A 6 2.04 -15.94 -17.75
CA GLN A 6 1.74 -17.03 -16.84
C GLN A 6 0.63 -16.71 -15.86
N PHE A 7 0.27 -15.45 -15.73
CA PHE A 7 -0.83 -15.06 -14.86
C PHE A 7 -2.19 -15.18 -15.54
N GLY A 8 -2.24 -15.74 -16.74
CA GLY A 8 -3.49 -16.06 -17.39
C GLY A 8 -4.27 -14.90 -17.93
N GLY A 9 -3.67 -13.72 -17.98
CA GLY A 9 -4.35 -12.55 -18.50
C GLY A 9 -3.43 -11.38 -18.59
N SER A 10 -3.89 -10.35 -19.25
CA SER A 10 -3.17 -9.11 -19.37
C SER A 10 -3.41 -8.23 -18.17
N MET A 11 -2.42 -7.45 -17.81
CA MET A 11 -2.62 -6.39 -16.86
C MET A 11 -3.49 -5.30 -17.49
N ARG A 12 -4.50 -4.88 -16.77
CA ARG A 12 -5.34 -3.77 -17.17
C ARG A 12 -4.65 -2.45 -16.85
N GLY A 13 -4.02 -2.39 -15.71
CA GLY A 13 -3.33 -1.16 -15.31
C GLY A 13 -2.51 -1.35 -14.06
N VAL A 14 -1.60 -0.41 -13.87
CA VAL A 14 -0.76 -0.34 -12.68
C VAL A 14 -0.72 1.11 -12.22
N GLN A 15 -0.96 1.32 -10.94
CA GLN A 15 -0.79 2.62 -10.31
C GLN A 15 0.26 2.49 -9.23
N ARG A 16 1.09 3.51 -9.09
CA ARG A 16 2.17 3.50 -8.12
C ARG A 16 2.23 4.81 -7.38
N GLY A 17 2.73 4.76 -6.17
CA GLY A 17 2.97 5.98 -5.41
C GLY A 17 3.77 5.73 -4.16
N GLN A 18 4.10 6.80 -3.49
CA GLN A 18 4.71 6.77 -2.18
C GLN A 18 3.90 7.67 -1.27
N THR A 19 3.63 7.20 -0.07
CA THR A 19 2.83 7.95 0.88
C THR A 19 3.45 7.78 2.26
N THR A 20 3.55 8.88 2.99
CA THR A 20 3.98 8.82 4.37
C THR A 20 2.78 8.45 5.22
N ALA A 21 2.87 7.33 5.91
CA ALA A 21 1.80 6.86 6.78
C ALA A 21 1.72 7.72 8.04
N ASN A 22 0.67 7.53 8.82
CA ASN A 22 0.57 8.19 10.11
C ASN A 22 1.62 7.64 11.07
N SER A 23 2.07 8.46 11.99
CA SER A 23 3.11 8.07 12.94
C SER A 23 2.56 7.23 14.10
N SER A 24 1.25 7.13 14.21
CA SER A 24 0.61 6.34 15.25
C SER A 24 -0.22 5.24 14.61
N ASN A 25 -0.80 4.39 15.45
CA ASN A 25 -1.61 3.28 14.98
C ASN A 25 -2.93 3.79 14.41
N ALA A 26 -2.86 4.30 13.21
CA ALA A 26 -3.99 4.93 12.55
C ALA A 26 -3.96 4.67 11.05
N ALA A 27 -5.13 4.75 10.43
CA ALA A 27 -5.27 4.57 9.00
C ALA A 27 -5.12 5.89 8.26
N LEU A 28 -4.60 5.81 7.07
CA LEU A 28 -4.51 6.94 6.15
C LEU A 28 -5.08 6.48 4.80
N ASP A 29 -6.00 7.24 4.26
CA ASP A 29 -6.64 6.89 2.99
C ASP A 29 -6.02 7.69 1.85
N VAL A 30 -5.75 7.01 0.76
CA VAL A 30 -5.21 7.59 -0.47
C VAL A 30 -6.21 7.35 -1.59
N THR A 31 -6.63 8.41 -2.24
CA THR A 31 -7.50 8.28 -3.40
C THR A 31 -6.69 7.83 -4.60
N ILE A 32 -7.13 6.77 -5.25
CA ILE A 32 -6.50 6.25 -6.45
C ILE A 32 -7.46 6.36 -7.62
N THR A 33 -6.94 6.19 -8.82
CA THR A 33 -7.78 6.04 -10.00
C THR A 33 -8.61 4.76 -9.85
N ALA A 34 -9.89 4.84 -10.16
CA ALA A 34 -10.79 3.72 -9.94
C ALA A 34 -10.32 2.46 -10.67
N VAL A 35 -10.28 1.36 -9.93
CA VAL A 35 -10.10 0.05 -10.54
C VAL A 35 -11.47 -0.51 -10.88
N THR A 36 -11.51 -1.42 -11.85
CA THR A 36 -12.79 -1.96 -12.32
C THR A 36 -13.34 -3.01 -11.39
N SER A 37 -12.47 -3.85 -10.84
CA SER A 37 -12.90 -4.96 -10.01
C SER A 37 -11.90 -5.22 -8.90
N LEU A 38 -12.38 -5.25 -7.66
CA LEU A 38 -11.54 -5.58 -6.52
C LEU A 38 -11.06 -7.02 -6.56
N THR A 39 -11.84 -7.90 -7.17
CA THR A 39 -11.46 -9.32 -7.24
C THR A 39 -10.34 -9.59 -8.24
N LYS A 40 -10.05 -8.64 -9.10
CA LYS A 40 -8.99 -8.75 -10.10
C LYS A 40 -7.87 -7.76 -9.84
N THR A 41 -7.76 -7.29 -8.62
CA THR A 41 -6.79 -6.27 -8.24
C THR A 41 -6.05 -6.71 -6.99
N PHE A 42 -4.75 -6.47 -6.96
CA PHE A 42 -4.01 -6.66 -5.73
C PHE A 42 -3.08 -5.48 -5.48
N VAL A 43 -2.66 -5.37 -4.23
CA VAL A 43 -1.79 -4.30 -3.77
C VAL A 43 -0.48 -4.90 -3.33
N VAL A 44 0.61 -4.30 -3.80
CA VAL A 44 1.94 -4.58 -3.30
C VAL A 44 2.39 -3.33 -2.54
N ALA A 45 2.84 -3.52 -1.33
CA ALA A 45 3.30 -2.40 -0.53
C ALA A 45 4.62 -2.74 0.14
N ASN A 46 5.51 -1.77 0.14
CA ASN A 46 6.81 -1.87 0.77
C ASN A 46 6.92 -0.75 1.78
N SER A 47 7.03 -1.11 3.04
CA SER A 47 7.10 -0.12 4.11
C SER A 47 8.53 0.01 4.57
N GLY A 48 9.06 1.21 4.46
CA GLY A 48 10.32 1.52 5.14
C GLY A 48 10.08 1.54 6.65
N MET A 49 11.08 1.15 7.40
CA MET A 49 11.01 1.23 8.83
C MET A 49 11.32 2.65 9.28
N GLY A 50 10.38 3.27 9.96
CA GLY A 50 10.62 4.55 10.59
C GLY A 50 11.42 4.34 11.86
N LEU A 51 12.57 4.96 11.94
CA LEU A 51 13.41 4.91 13.12
C LEU A 51 13.56 6.30 13.68
N SER A 52 13.41 6.40 14.98
CA SER A 52 13.74 7.63 15.69
C SER A 52 14.53 7.20 16.90
N GLY A 53 14.72 8.08 17.84
CA GLY A 53 15.27 7.67 19.13
C GLY A 53 14.43 6.67 19.87
N ALA A 54 13.25 6.41 19.40
CA ALA A 54 12.35 5.44 20.01
C ALA A 54 12.83 4.02 19.78
N SER A 55 12.39 3.14 20.63
CA SER A 55 12.88 1.79 20.66
C SER A 55 12.32 0.88 19.59
N ALA A 56 11.17 1.20 19.01
CA ALA A 56 10.48 0.29 18.10
C ALA A 56 10.40 0.85 16.69
N PRO A 57 10.71 0.03 15.68
CA PRO A 57 10.49 0.45 14.31
C PRO A 57 9.00 0.51 14.00
N THR A 58 8.64 1.33 13.04
CA THR A 58 7.26 1.41 12.56
C THR A 58 7.14 0.61 11.27
N GLN A 59 5.98 0.01 11.08
CA GLN A 59 5.65 -0.73 9.88
C GLN A 59 4.24 -0.36 9.45
N ALA A 60 3.99 -0.49 8.16
CA ALA A 60 2.67 -0.23 7.64
C ALA A 60 2.31 -1.27 6.60
N HIS A 61 1.01 -1.48 6.41
CA HIS A 61 0.49 -2.31 5.34
C HIS A 61 -0.58 -1.53 4.60
N ALA A 62 -0.94 -1.99 3.42
CA ALA A 62 -1.89 -1.30 2.58
C ALA A 62 -2.85 -2.27 1.94
N TYR A 63 -4.09 -1.84 1.78
CA TYR A 63 -5.12 -2.64 1.11
C TYR A 63 -6.20 -1.71 0.56
N LEU A 64 -7.00 -2.21 -0.36
CA LEU A 64 -8.09 -1.44 -0.93
C LEU A 64 -9.35 -1.60 -0.08
N THR A 65 -10.02 -0.50 0.21
CA THR A 65 -11.33 -0.53 0.87
C THR A 65 -12.46 -0.31 -0.13
N SER A 66 -12.15 0.20 -1.31
CA SER A 66 -13.09 0.39 -2.40
C SER A 66 -12.31 0.49 -3.69
N THR A 67 -13.01 0.65 -4.80
CA THR A 67 -12.35 0.78 -6.10
C THR A 67 -11.56 2.07 -6.25
N THR A 68 -11.73 3.02 -5.37
CA THR A 68 -11.04 4.31 -5.45
C THR A 68 -10.22 4.64 -4.20
N ASN A 69 -10.15 3.74 -3.24
CA ASN A 69 -9.49 4.05 -1.98
C ASN A 69 -8.48 2.99 -1.57
N LEU A 70 -7.24 3.43 -1.38
CA LEU A 70 -6.18 2.63 -0.81
C LEU A 70 -5.99 3.05 0.64
N ARG A 71 -6.08 2.11 1.56
CA ARG A 71 -5.89 2.39 2.97
C ARG A 71 -4.52 1.89 3.42
N ILE A 72 -3.80 2.77 4.08
CA ILE A 72 -2.47 2.47 4.63
C ILE A 72 -2.61 2.53 6.14
N VAL A 73 -2.21 1.45 6.81
CA VAL A 73 -2.33 1.35 8.27
C VAL A 73 -0.94 1.17 8.85
N ASN A 74 -0.58 2.07 9.74
CA ASN A 74 0.63 1.92 10.54
C ASN A 74 0.29 1.09 11.76
N THR A 75 1.00 -0.02 11.94
CA THR A 75 0.70 -0.97 13.00
C THR A 75 1.43 -0.68 14.30
N LYS A 76 2.27 0.33 14.35
CA LYS A 76 2.94 0.71 15.58
C LYS A 76 1.94 1.39 16.51
N GLY A 77 1.91 0.93 17.74
CA GLY A 77 0.85 1.33 18.64
C GLY A 77 1.12 2.51 19.54
N ASP A 78 2.37 2.93 19.71
CA ASP A 78 2.68 3.93 20.75
C ASP A 78 2.80 5.36 20.23
N GLY A 79 2.70 5.56 18.93
CA GLY A 79 2.74 6.91 18.37
C GLY A 79 4.09 7.58 18.40
N SER A 80 5.10 6.94 18.94
CA SER A 80 6.44 7.50 18.93
C SER A 80 7.19 6.98 17.71
N GLY A 81 8.22 7.66 17.32
CA GLY A 81 8.98 7.25 16.16
C GLY A 81 8.54 7.93 14.89
N THR A 82 9.32 7.74 13.87
CA THR A 82 9.12 8.39 12.58
C THR A 82 8.05 7.66 11.79
N ALA A 83 7.18 8.40 11.13
CA ALA A 83 6.18 7.81 10.25
C ALA A 83 6.87 7.09 9.09
N PRO A 84 6.47 5.87 8.77
CA PRO A 84 7.07 5.14 7.66
C PRO A 84 6.62 5.68 6.32
N ILE A 85 7.50 5.60 5.34
CA ILE A 85 7.15 5.88 3.97
C ILE A 85 6.76 4.56 3.34
N VAL A 86 5.59 4.51 2.72
CA VAL A 86 5.08 3.31 2.07
C VAL A 86 5.11 3.52 0.57
N ALA A 87 5.87 2.68 -0.11
CA ALA A 87 5.83 2.60 -1.56
C ALA A 87 4.79 1.56 -1.92
N TRP A 88 3.81 1.93 -2.71
CA TRP A 88 2.70 1.05 -3.02
C TRP A 88 2.48 0.94 -4.52
N GLU A 89 1.87 -0.16 -4.89
CA GLU A 89 1.54 -0.44 -6.27
C GLU A 89 0.20 -1.17 -6.29
N VAL A 90 -0.72 -0.67 -7.10
CA VAL A 90 -2.02 -1.30 -7.30
C VAL A 90 -2.04 -1.88 -8.70
N VAL A 91 -2.19 -3.18 -8.79
CA VAL A 91 -2.14 -3.91 -10.06
C VAL A 91 -3.51 -4.50 -10.34
N GLU A 92 -4.05 -4.18 -11.50
CA GLU A 92 -5.35 -4.67 -11.92
C GLU A 92 -5.21 -5.52 -13.17
N PHE A 93 -5.92 -6.65 -13.20
CA PHE A 93 -6.00 -7.54 -14.36
C PHE A 93 -7.36 -7.45 -15.01
N TYR A 94 -7.41 -7.87 -16.27
CA TYR A 94 -8.70 -7.99 -16.97
C TYR A 94 -9.56 -9.10 -16.41
#